data_fc5e24f1594f492372400f798eb75198
#
_entry.id   fc5e24f1594f492372400f798eb75198
#
_cell.length_a   1.000
_cell.length_b   1.000
_cell.length_c   1.000
_cell.angle_alpha   90.00
_cell.angle_beta   90.00
_cell.angle_gamma   90.00
#
_symmetry.space_group_name_H-M   'P 1'
#
loop_
_entity.id
_entity.type
_entity.pdbx_description
1 polymer ?
#
loop_
_entity_poly.entity_id
_entity_poly.type
_entity_poly.pdbx_seq_one_letter_code
_entity_poly.pdbx_strand_id
1 'polypeptide(L)'
;MRKTLPVLLLTLLFVASSAAQTFKVFHSFNFADGSSPNGDLLRDSAGNFYGTTQFGGSSNRGIVFELDAKGNETVLYTFTGGTDGGIPIGRVMRDSAGNLYGITSLGGDPTCGCGTVYKLTKSGTLKVLHSFKGGKDGAQNEAQPELGLVMVSGELYGPASFGGVSGCDGNLGCGVLFKVTQSGKETVLHRFTGQAEGAFPQDLISDQAGNIYGATGGSYMQGNAGTLFKLDTTGKLTTLYTFPGGAHGYSPRWRLLRNANGVFYGVTQFGGNTSNCAVASAGCGVVFAVDAAGKEQVLHTFGKTRGGEEPSGGLLDVAGNFYGATFYGGTVNSNCKFGCGVVYIVSASGKYSVLHRFTGGTDGALPSGSLTGDASDNLYGATIAGGNGNGVIYEITP
;
A
#
# COMPACT_ATOMS: atom_id res chain seq x y z
N MET A 1 14.04 69.62 -31.44
CA MET A 1 14.56 68.29 -31.71
C MET A 1 14.69 67.53 -30.38
N ARG A 2 13.67 66.70 -30.07
CA ARG A 2 13.73 65.81 -28.86
C ARG A 2 14.27 64.46 -29.29
N LYS A 3 15.42 64.06 -28.72
CA LYS A 3 16.02 62.74 -28.94
C LYS A 3 15.32 61.74 -28.00
N THR A 4 14.61 60.78 -28.55
CA THR A 4 14.07 59.62 -27.86
C THR A 4 15.15 58.55 -27.76
N LEU A 5 15.54 58.18 -26.53
CA LEU A 5 16.38 57.01 -26.25
C LEU A 5 15.54 55.72 -26.32
N PRO A 6 15.98 54.65 -26.99
CA PRO A 6 15.27 53.40 -26.92
C PRO A 6 15.57 52.69 -25.59
N VAL A 7 14.51 52.31 -24.87
CA VAL A 7 14.58 51.43 -23.67
C VAL A 7 14.78 50.00 -24.17
N LEU A 8 15.95 49.44 -23.93
CA LEU A 8 16.26 48.05 -24.22
C LEU A 8 15.64 47.19 -23.09
N LEU A 9 14.54 46.50 -23.41
CA LEU A 9 13.89 45.57 -22.49
C LEU A 9 14.72 44.29 -22.45
N LEU A 10 15.51 44.10 -21.40
CA LEU A 10 16.30 42.88 -21.16
C LEU A 10 15.33 41.81 -20.59
N THR A 11 14.81 40.94 -21.47
CA THR A 11 14.08 39.73 -21.02
C THR A 11 15.08 38.73 -20.40
N LEU A 12 15.09 38.65 -19.07
CA LEU A 12 15.74 37.52 -18.39
C LEU A 12 14.94 36.24 -18.69
N LEU A 13 15.47 35.42 -19.57
CA LEU A 13 15.05 34.02 -19.68
C LEU A 13 15.53 33.29 -18.41
N PHE A 14 14.63 33.04 -17.46
CA PHE A 14 14.84 32.03 -16.45
C PHE A 14 14.85 30.67 -17.15
N VAL A 15 16.01 30.13 -17.44
CA VAL A 15 16.18 28.72 -17.75
C VAL A 15 16.00 28.00 -16.40
N ALA A 16 14.78 27.52 -16.14
CA ALA A 16 14.59 26.55 -15.08
C ALA A 16 15.42 25.30 -15.52
N SER A 17 16.55 25.07 -14.86
CA SER A 17 17.24 23.80 -14.99
C SER A 17 16.28 22.74 -14.41
N SER A 18 15.66 21.93 -15.26
CA SER A 18 15.08 20.69 -14.80
C SER A 18 16.22 19.87 -14.20
N ALA A 19 16.24 19.73 -12.89
CA ALA A 19 17.15 18.79 -12.26
C ALA A 19 16.88 17.43 -12.94
N ALA A 20 17.93 16.76 -13.40
CA ALA A 20 17.76 15.43 -13.98
C ALA A 20 17.25 14.50 -12.88
N GLN A 21 16.16 13.81 -13.16
CA GLN A 21 15.64 12.77 -12.28
C GLN A 21 16.77 11.82 -11.89
N THR A 22 16.90 11.53 -10.61
CA THR A 22 17.92 10.60 -10.09
C THR A 22 17.25 9.43 -9.37
N PHE A 23 17.86 8.26 -9.48
CA PHE A 23 17.50 7.05 -8.74
C PHE A 23 18.68 6.64 -7.87
N LYS A 24 18.39 6.25 -6.63
CA LYS A 24 19.39 5.77 -5.67
C LYS A 24 18.82 4.63 -4.86
N VAL A 25 19.61 3.58 -4.66
CA VAL A 25 19.34 2.57 -3.63
C VAL A 25 19.67 3.20 -2.27
N PHE A 26 18.67 3.33 -1.42
CA PHE A 26 18.78 3.94 -0.10
C PHE A 26 19.25 2.92 0.94
N HIS A 27 18.72 1.68 0.87
CA HIS A 27 19.16 0.54 1.65
C HIS A 27 18.96 -0.77 0.86
N SER A 28 19.85 -1.77 1.05
CA SER A 28 19.75 -3.08 0.42
C SER A 28 19.82 -4.17 1.49
N PHE A 29 18.73 -4.92 1.65
CA PHE A 29 18.63 -5.97 2.66
C PHE A 29 19.53 -7.17 2.36
N ASN A 30 19.98 -7.90 3.44
CA ASN A 30 20.91 -9.02 3.36
C ASN A 30 20.39 -10.29 4.05
N PHE A 31 19.10 -10.44 4.26
CA PHE A 31 18.41 -11.51 4.95
C PHE A 31 18.56 -11.50 6.49
N ALA A 32 19.75 -11.24 7.03
CA ALA A 32 19.92 -11.14 8.48
C ALA A 32 19.22 -9.90 9.06
N ASP A 33 19.25 -8.80 8.32
CA ASP A 33 18.57 -7.55 8.61
C ASP A 33 17.18 -7.44 7.96
N GLY A 34 16.71 -8.48 7.29
CA GLY A 34 15.40 -8.58 6.69
C GLY A 34 15.41 -9.05 5.25
N SER A 35 14.22 -9.42 4.75
CA SER A 35 14.02 -9.82 3.36
C SER A 35 12.58 -9.57 2.95
N SER A 36 12.40 -9.17 1.69
CA SER A 36 11.10 -8.83 1.12
C SER A 36 10.38 -7.74 1.92
N PRO A 37 10.91 -6.50 1.96
CA PRO A 37 10.18 -5.39 2.55
C PRO A 37 8.85 -5.22 1.81
N ASN A 38 7.76 -5.26 2.56
CA ASN A 38 6.42 -5.25 2.00
C ASN A 38 5.51 -4.34 2.81
N GLY A 39 5.07 -3.29 2.20
CA GLY A 39 4.22 -2.28 2.80
C GLY A 39 4.78 -0.87 2.67
N ASP A 40 3.96 0.07 3.10
CA ASP A 40 4.30 1.49 3.04
C ASP A 40 5.38 1.83 4.07
N LEU A 41 6.33 2.64 3.70
CA LEU A 41 7.28 3.24 4.63
C LEU A 41 6.59 4.36 5.40
N LEU A 42 6.70 4.34 6.73
CA LEU A 42 6.32 5.45 7.59
C LEU A 42 7.53 6.36 7.78
N ARG A 43 7.41 7.64 7.44
CA ARG A 43 8.47 8.64 7.67
C ARG A 43 8.13 9.53 8.84
N ASP A 44 9.07 9.76 9.76
CA ASP A 44 8.89 10.70 10.87
C ASP A 44 9.43 12.11 10.53
N SER A 45 9.20 13.05 11.44
CA SER A 45 9.64 14.45 11.26
C SER A 45 11.17 14.64 11.31
N ALA A 46 11.91 13.66 11.82
CA ALA A 46 13.38 13.66 11.82
C ALA A 46 13.96 13.09 10.51
N GLY A 47 13.09 12.53 9.64
CA GLY A 47 13.49 11.93 8.37
C GLY A 47 13.80 10.45 8.47
N ASN A 48 13.56 9.81 9.61
CA ASN A 48 13.71 8.36 9.74
C ASN A 48 12.52 7.64 9.10
N PHE A 49 12.79 6.46 8.56
CA PHE A 49 11.77 5.58 7.98
C PHE A 49 11.58 4.35 8.84
N TYR A 50 10.34 3.91 8.98
CA TYR A 50 9.96 2.70 9.69
C TYR A 50 9.21 1.78 8.73
N GLY A 51 9.52 0.49 8.79
CA GLY A 51 8.86 -0.50 7.95
C GLY A 51 9.00 -1.90 8.51
N THR A 52 8.51 -2.85 7.74
CA THR A 52 8.60 -4.29 8.05
C THR A 52 9.13 -5.05 6.85
N THR A 53 9.76 -6.20 7.12
CA THR A 53 10.07 -7.19 6.10
C THR A 53 9.29 -8.47 6.38
N GLN A 54 8.81 -9.16 5.34
CA GLN A 54 8.05 -10.40 5.52
C GLN A 54 8.92 -11.55 6.04
N PHE A 55 10.17 -11.59 5.59
CA PHE A 55 11.12 -12.64 5.89
C PHE A 55 12.41 -12.06 6.43
N GLY A 56 13.40 -12.93 6.65
CA GLY A 56 14.68 -12.57 7.25
C GLY A 56 14.62 -12.47 8.77
N GLY A 57 15.68 -11.93 9.35
CA GLY A 57 15.94 -12.01 10.78
C GLY A 57 16.30 -13.42 11.25
N SER A 58 16.58 -13.59 12.53
CA SER A 58 17.11 -14.85 13.11
C SER A 58 16.17 -16.06 12.96
N SER A 59 14.87 -15.83 12.85
CA SER A 59 13.85 -16.88 12.73
C SER A 59 13.22 -16.98 11.35
N ASN A 60 13.65 -16.15 10.40
CA ASN A 60 13.03 -16.03 9.07
C ASN A 60 11.50 -15.79 9.14
N ARG A 61 11.09 -14.94 10.07
CA ARG A 61 9.69 -14.58 10.31
C ARG A 61 9.44 -13.09 10.19
N GLY A 62 10.44 -12.36 9.65
CA GLY A 62 10.38 -10.94 9.41
C GLY A 62 10.80 -10.10 10.61
N ILE A 63 10.95 -8.83 10.33
CA ILE A 63 11.43 -7.84 11.30
C ILE A 63 10.59 -6.56 11.25
N VAL A 64 10.73 -5.72 12.27
CA VAL A 64 10.44 -4.30 12.23
C VAL A 64 11.77 -3.56 12.22
N PHE A 65 11.93 -2.61 11.29
CA PHE A 65 13.18 -1.85 11.14
C PHE A 65 12.94 -0.34 11.20
N GLU A 66 14.02 0.39 11.50
CA GLU A 66 14.18 1.83 11.31
C GLU A 66 15.36 2.07 10.38
N LEU A 67 15.19 2.95 9.39
CA LEU A 67 16.29 3.54 8.64
C LEU A 67 16.44 5.01 9.06
N ASP A 68 17.65 5.42 9.42
CA ASP A 68 17.91 6.83 9.64
C ASP A 68 17.87 7.62 8.32
N ALA A 69 17.93 8.94 8.39
CA ALA A 69 17.90 9.81 7.21
C ALA A 69 19.09 9.59 6.23
N LYS A 70 20.06 8.75 6.56
CA LYS A 70 21.19 8.36 5.71
C LYS A 70 21.06 6.95 5.14
N GLY A 71 20.01 6.20 5.54
CA GLY A 71 19.78 4.82 5.13
C GLY A 71 20.47 3.77 6.01
N ASN A 72 21.02 4.15 7.17
CA ASN A 72 21.56 3.18 8.12
C ASN A 72 20.40 2.49 8.84
N GLU A 73 20.43 1.16 8.83
CA GLU A 73 19.38 0.34 9.42
C GLU A 73 19.63 0.05 10.89
N THR A 74 18.52 -0.03 11.63
CA THR A 74 18.42 -0.59 12.97
C THR A 74 17.26 -1.57 13.01
N VAL A 75 17.52 -2.84 13.30
CA VAL A 75 16.46 -3.84 13.56
C VAL A 75 15.85 -3.53 14.93
N LEU A 76 14.59 -3.12 14.95
CA LEU A 76 13.85 -2.79 16.18
C LEU A 76 13.25 -4.03 16.84
N TYR A 77 12.84 -5.02 16.04
CA TYR A 77 12.29 -6.28 16.53
C TYR A 77 12.41 -7.39 15.47
N THR A 78 12.66 -8.61 15.92
CA THR A 78 12.67 -9.82 15.08
C THR A 78 11.57 -10.76 15.55
N PHE A 79 10.62 -11.09 14.66
CA PHE A 79 9.53 -12.01 14.97
C PHE A 79 10.02 -13.46 15.03
N THR A 80 9.42 -14.24 15.93
CA THR A 80 9.76 -15.67 16.09
C THR A 80 8.82 -16.60 15.33
N GLY A 81 7.63 -16.11 14.93
CA GLY A 81 6.57 -16.91 14.32
C GLY A 81 5.74 -17.67 15.36
N GLY A 82 6.01 -17.49 16.65
CA GLY A 82 5.26 -18.05 17.76
C GLY A 82 4.09 -17.15 18.19
N THR A 83 3.93 -16.99 19.50
CA THR A 83 2.85 -16.17 20.07
C THR A 83 3.02 -14.67 19.82
N ASP A 84 4.22 -14.23 19.45
CA ASP A 84 4.56 -12.86 19.07
C ASP A 84 4.12 -12.49 17.65
N GLY A 85 3.76 -13.48 16.84
CA GLY A 85 3.43 -13.32 15.43
C GLY A 85 4.60 -13.62 14.49
N GLY A 86 4.36 -13.47 13.19
CA GLY A 86 5.36 -13.65 12.13
C GLY A 86 4.80 -13.17 10.78
N ILE A 87 5.70 -12.96 9.84
CA ILE A 87 5.38 -12.40 8.53
C ILE A 87 4.57 -11.10 8.69
N PRO A 88 5.18 -10.04 9.24
CA PRO A 88 4.52 -8.74 9.34
C PRO A 88 4.20 -8.21 7.94
N ILE A 89 3.04 -7.59 7.80
CA ILE A 89 2.53 -7.08 6.53
C ILE A 89 1.96 -5.68 6.69
N GLY A 90 1.91 -4.97 5.57
CA GLY A 90 1.38 -3.62 5.52
C GLY A 90 2.24 -2.60 6.26
N ARG A 91 1.70 -1.40 6.41
CA ARG A 91 2.40 -0.31 7.07
C ARG A 91 2.38 -0.43 8.59
N VAL A 92 3.40 0.10 9.23
CA VAL A 92 3.37 0.39 10.66
C VAL A 92 2.72 1.75 10.92
N MET A 93 2.00 1.86 12.04
CA MET A 93 1.49 3.13 12.57
C MET A 93 2.37 3.57 13.73
N ARG A 94 2.53 4.88 13.94
CA ARG A 94 3.33 5.44 15.05
C ARG A 94 2.49 6.40 15.87
N ASP A 95 2.50 6.24 17.20
CA ASP A 95 1.87 7.19 18.10
C ASP A 95 2.83 8.36 18.47
N SER A 96 2.30 9.36 19.15
CA SER A 96 3.08 10.53 19.60
C SER A 96 4.17 10.19 20.62
N ALA A 97 4.10 9.04 21.29
CA ALA A 97 5.11 8.54 22.21
C ALA A 97 6.23 7.77 21.47
N GLY A 98 6.07 7.54 20.17
CA GLY A 98 7.02 6.84 19.33
C GLY A 98 6.85 5.32 19.33
N ASN A 99 5.77 4.78 19.87
CA ASN A 99 5.47 3.36 19.76
C ASN A 99 4.94 3.05 18.34
N LEU A 100 5.31 1.87 17.83
CA LEU A 100 4.85 1.35 16.55
C LEU A 100 3.74 0.33 16.75
N TYR A 101 2.82 0.29 15.81
CA TYR A 101 1.71 -0.66 15.77
C TYR A 101 1.64 -1.28 14.39
N GLY A 102 1.40 -2.58 14.32
CA GLY A 102 1.30 -3.29 13.05
C GLY A 102 0.56 -4.61 13.20
N ILE A 103 0.59 -5.35 12.12
CA ILE A 103 -0.11 -6.63 11.98
C ILE A 103 0.90 -7.69 11.53
N THR A 104 0.71 -8.92 11.98
CA THR A 104 1.39 -10.10 11.43
C THR A 104 0.36 -11.03 10.78
N SER A 105 0.72 -11.69 9.69
CA SER A 105 -0.16 -12.65 9.02
C SER A 105 -0.07 -14.05 9.59
N LEU A 106 0.96 -14.34 10.37
CA LEU A 106 1.16 -15.65 11.00
C LEU A 106 1.38 -15.50 12.51
N GLY A 107 1.31 -16.65 13.21
CA GLY A 107 1.56 -16.76 14.64
C GLY A 107 0.38 -16.27 15.48
N GLY A 108 0.63 -15.95 16.74
CA GLY A 108 -0.40 -15.56 17.70
C GLY A 108 -1.05 -16.77 18.35
N ASP A 109 -2.30 -17.06 18.06
CA ASP A 109 -3.01 -18.23 18.60
C ASP A 109 -2.40 -19.54 18.08
N PRO A 110 -2.00 -20.47 18.95
CA PRO A 110 -1.31 -21.70 18.54
C PRO A 110 -2.22 -22.68 17.80
N THR A 111 -3.54 -22.50 17.83
CA THR A 111 -4.51 -23.42 17.17
C THR A 111 -4.69 -23.07 15.71
N CYS A 112 -4.60 -21.80 15.32
CA CYS A 112 -4.76 -21.40 13.92
C CYS A 112 -3.52 -20.68 13.34
N GLY A 113 -2.68 -20.05 14.16
CA GLY A 113 -1.58 -19.23 13.65
C GLY A 113 -2.06 -18.05 12.80
N CYS A 114 -3.21 -17.47 13.13
CA CYS A 114 -3.97 -16.55 12.28
C CYS A 114 -3.47 -15.09 12.30
N GLY A 115 -2.35 -14.84 12.94
CA GLY A 115 -1.74 -13.53 13.00
C GLY A 115 -2.11 -12.72 14.24
N THR A 116 -1.50 -11.56 14.36
CA THR A 116 -1.62 -10.69 15.53
C THR A 116 -1.78 -9.21 15.16
N VAL A 117 -2.36 -8.44 16.06
CA VAL A 117 -2.15 -6.99 16.14
C VAL A 117 -1.16 -6.74 17.26
N TYR A 118 -0.07 -6.03 16.98
CA TYR A 118 0.99 -5.78 17.97
C TYR A 118 1.24 -4.29 18.21
N LYS A 119 1.82 -4.01 19.38
CA LYS A 119 2.46 -2.75 19.76
C LYS A 119 3.92 -3.02 20.04
N LEU A 120 4.82 -2.30 19.37
CA LEU A 120 6.24 -2.26 19.66
C LEU A 120 6.55 -0.93 20.34
N THR A 121 6.99 -0.97 21.59
CA THR A 121 7.35 0.27 22.30
C THR A 121 8.63 0.86 21.71
N LYS A 122 8.82 2.17 21.90
CA LYS A 122 10.07 2.84 21.52
C LYS A 122 11.33 2.21 22.15
N SER A 123 11.18 1.48 23.28
CA SER A 123 12.27 0.74 23.94
C SER A 123 12.51 -0.66 23.37
N GLY A 124 11.82 -1.07 22.30
CA GLY A 124 11.99 -2.39 21.67
C GLY A 124 11.18 -3.52 22.30
N THR A 125 10.26 -3.23 23.24
CA THR A 125 9.41 -4.26 23.85
C THR A 125 8.14 -4.45 23.01
N LEU A 126 7.95 -5.68 22.49
CA LEU A 126 6.72 -6.04 21.78
C LEU A 126 5.64 -6.50 22.75
N LYS A 127 4.43 -6.02 22.53
CA LYS A 127 3.21 -6.47 23.20
C LYS A 127 2.19 -6.88 22.13
N VAL A 128 1.75 -8.12 22.12
CA VAL A 128 0.59 -8.55 21.33
C VAL A 128 -0.67 -7.95 21.97
N LEU A 129 -1.39 -7.14 21.21
CA LEU A 129 -2.65 -6.56 21.63
C LEU A 129 -3.81 -7.52 21.37
N HIS A 130 -3.79 -8.20 20.22
CA HIS A 130 -4.79 -9.18 19.85
C HIS A 130 -4.15 -10.31 19.05
N SER A 131 -4.58 -11.56 19.32
CA SER A 131 -4.26 -12.73 18.50
C SER A 131 -5.56 -13.23 17.88
N PHE A 132 -5.61 -13.24 16.56
CA PHE A 132 -6.78 -13.75 15.84
C PHE A 132 -6.93 -15.26 16.07
N LYS A 133 -8.19 -15.72 16.22
CA LYS A 133 -8.54 -17.12 16.52
C LYS A 133 -9.20 -17.83 15.34
N GLY A 134 -9.36 -17.10 14.23
CA GLY A 134 -10.05 -17.60 13.05
C GLY A 134 -11.58 -17.55 13.16
N GLY A 135 -12.25 -17.87 12.06
CA GLY A 135 -13.70 -17.90 12.03
C GLY A 135 -14.33 -16.51 12.18
N LYS A 136 -15.04 -16.25 13.27
CA LYS A 136 -15.87 -15.05 13.41
C LYS A 136 -15.12 -13.75 13.70
N ASP A 137 -13.90 -13.81 14.18
CA ASP A 137 -13.06 -12.63 14.50
C ASP A 137 -12.19 -12.16 13.33
N GLY A 138 -12.31 -12.84 12.18
CA GLY A 138 -11.81 -12.29 10.95
C GLY A 138 -10.52 -12.88 10.40
N ALA A 139 -10.00 -13.98 10.94
CA ALA A 139 -8.89 -14.69 10.30
C ALA A 139 -9.21 -16.19 10.19
N GLN A 140 -8.79 -16.86 9.15
CA GLN A 140 -8.81 -18.32 9.00
C GLN A 140 -7.49 -18.78 8.41
N ASN A 141 -6.92 -19.88 8.94
CA ASN A 141 -5.78 -20.63 8.44
C ASN A 141 -4.97 -19.93 7.34
N GLU A 142 -3.91 -19.17 7.72
CA GLU A 142 -3.05 -18.39 6.80
C GLU A 142 -3.75 -17.23 6.07
N ALA A 143 -4.96 -16.91 6.44
CA ALA A 143 -5.76 -15.86 5.85
C ALA A 143 -5.49 -14.54 6.57
N GLN A 144 -4.74 -13.75 5.95
CA GLN A 144 -4.03 -12.56 6.37
C GLN A 144 -4.98 -11.43 6.79
N PRO A 145 -4.80 -10.82 7.98
CA PRO A 145 -5.15 -9.42 8.11
C PRO A 145 -4.31 -8.67 7.08
N GLU A 146 -4.91 -8.09 6.06
CA GLU A 146 -4.18 -7.41 4.99
C GLU A 146 -4.03 -5.91 5.27
N LEU A 147 -2.87 -5.40 4.92
CA LEU A 147 -2.52 -4.08 4.44
C LEU A 147 -2.78 -2.83 5.30
N GLY A 148 -2.80 -2.89 6.59
CA GLY A 148 -2.58 -1.65 7.33
C GLY A 148 -3.71 -1.23 8.25
N LEU A 149 -3.27 -0.85 9.43
CA LEU A 149 -4.11 -0.25 10.45
C LEU A 149 -4.31 1.24 10.17
N VAL A 150 -5.42 1.79 10.65
CA VAL A 150 -5.58 3.22 10.88
C VAL A 150 -5.83 3.46 12.36
N MET A 151 -5.29 4.57 12.87
CA MET A 151 -5.50 4.98 14.25
C MET A 151 -6.49 6.14 14.29
N VAL A 152 -7.60 5.95 14.98
CA VAL A 152 -8.61 6.99 15.20
C VAL A 152 -8.86 7.10 16.71
N SER A 153 -8.66 8.29 17.27
CA SER A 153 -8.83 8.56 18.71
C SER A 153 -8.09 7.57 19.62
N GLY A 154 -6.91 7.10 19.19
CA GLY A 154 -6.06 6.17 19.95
C GLY A 154 -6.49 4.70 19.86
N GLU A 155 -7.52 4.36 19.10
CA GLU A 155 -7.93 2.99 18.81
C GLU A 155 -7.48 2.57 17.42
N LEU A 156 -7.15 1.29 17.23
CA LEU A 156 -6.65 0.72 16.00
C LEU A 156 -7.82 0.09 15.23
N TYR A 157 -8.02 0.48 13.99
CA TYR A 157 -9.00 -0.12 13.08
C TYR A 157 -8.27 -0.83 11.97
N GLY A 158 -8.73 -2.01 11.59
CA GLY A 158 -8.13 -2.81 10.54
C GLY A 158 -9.12 -3.66 9.77
N PRO A 159 -8.77 -4.08 8.57
CA PRO A 159 -9.47 -5.10 7.81
C PRO A 159 -8.87 -6.47 8.11
N ALA A 160 -9.69 -7.51 8.09
CA ALA A 160 -9.25 -8.87 7.86
C ALA A 160 -9.97 -9.39 6.61
N SER A 161 -9.21 -9.72 5.59
CA SER A 161 -9.77 -10.06 4.27
C SER A 161 -10.61 -11.32 4.31
N PHE A 162 -10.37 -12.20 5.28
CA PHE A 162 -11.07 -13.47 5.40
C PHE A 162 -11.76 -13.60 6.76
N GLY A 163 -12.48 -14.70 6.96
CA GLY A 163 -13.28 -14.92 8.16
C GLY A 163 -14.64 -14.21 8.10
N GLY A 164 -15.29 -14.07 9.23
CA GLY A 164 -16.62 -13.46 9.33
C GLY A 164 -17.74 -14.38 8.84
N VAL A 165 -18.45 -13.99 7.77
CA VAL A 165 -19.54 -14.77 7.19
C VAL A 165 -18.97 -15.75 6.16
N SER A 166 -19.35 -17.01 6.24
CA SER A 166 -19.00 -18.03 5.23
C SER A 166 -19.74 -17.77 3.91
N GLY A 167 -19.17 -18.25 2.78
CA GLY A 167 -19.82 -18.19 1.46
C GLY A 167 -19.06 -17.39 0.41
N CYS A 168 -17.91 -16.80 0.76
CA CYS A 168 -16.97 -16.24 -0.21
C CYS A 168 -15.82 -17.23 -0.45
N ASP A 169 -15.40 -17.38 -1.71
CA ASP A 169 -14.23 -18.12 -2.21
C ASP A 169 -13.84 -19.35 -1.37
N GLY A 170 -14.62 -20.44 -1.51
CA GLY A 170 -14.28 -21.72 -0.90
C GLY A 170 -14.45 -21.82 0.63
N ASN A 171 -15.31 -21.01 1.23
CA ASN A 171 -15.57 -20.92 2.68
C ASN A 171 -14.48 -20.21 3.50
N LEU A 172 -13.58 -19.45 2.88
CA LEU A 172 -12.59 -18.62 3.61
C LEU A 172 -13.24 -17.46 4.38
N GLY A 173 -14.54 -17.21 4.10
CA GLY A 173 -15.25 -16.05 4.65
C GLY A 173 -15.08 -14.79 3.81
N CYS A 174 -15.95 -13.82 4.05
CA CYS A 174 -16.02 -12.59 3.23
C CYS A 174 -15.24 -11.42 3.83
N GLY A 175 -14.65 -11.62 4.98
CA GLY A 175 -13.85 -10.63 5.68
C GLY A 175 -14.64 -9.80 6.69
N VAL A 176 -13.89 -9.09 7.53
CA VAL A 176 -14.44 -8.22 8.58
C VAL A 176 -13.68 -6.88 8.67
N LEU A 177 -14.34 -5.89 9.23
CA LEU A 177 -13.68 -4.73 9.84
C LEU A 177 -13.65 -4.91 11.34
N PHE A 178 -12.49 -4.73 11.94
CA PHE A 178 -12.32 -4.84 13.38
C PHE A 178 -11.74 -3.56 13.98
N LYS A 179 -11.87 -3.45 15.29
CA LYS A 179 -11.23 -2.43 16.11
C LYS A 179 -10.52 -3.10 17.29
N VAL A 180 -9.31 -2.66 17.60
CA VAL A 180 -8.54 -3.10 18.78
C VAL A 180 -8.19 -1.89 19.63
N THR A 181 -8.53 -1.94 20.92
CA THR A 181 -8.15 -0.90 21.88
C THR A 181 -6.69 -1.04 22.31
N GLN A 182 -6.11 -0.01 22.91
CA GLN A 182 -4.76 -0.05 23.51
C GLN A 182 -4.62 -1.11 24.64
N SER A 183 -5.73 -1.52 25.26
CA SER A 183 -5.76 -2.61 26.25
C SER A 183 -5.80 -4.00 25.63
N GLY A 184 -6.07 -4.10 24.32
CA GLY A 184 -6.14 -5.37 23.60
C GLY A 184 -7.56 -5.93 23.43
N LYS A 185 -8.59 -5.15 23.73
CA LYS A 185 -9.99 -5.58 23.46
C LYS A 185 -10.27 -5.41 21.97
N GLU A 186 -10.54 -6.52 21.30
CA GLU A 186 -11.03 -6.55 19.93
C GLU A 186 -12.54 -6.39 19.88
N THR A 187 -13.05 -5.79 18.80
CA THR A 187 -14.47 -5.68 18.47
C THR A 187 -14.64 -5.76 16.96
N VAL A 188 -15.40 -6.72 16.47
CA VAL A 188 -15.81 -6.76 15.06
C VAL A 188 -16.87 -5.69 14.83
N LEU A 189 -16.58 -4.76 13.94
CA LEU A 189 -17.44 -3.64 13.58
C LEU A 189 -18.40 -3.98 12.45
N HIS A 190 -17.94 -4.77 11.49
CA HIS A 190 -18.73 -5.18 10.34
C HIS A 190 -18.25 -6.54 9.80
N ARG A 191 -19.18 -7.37 9.32
CA ARG A 191 -18.90 -8.62 8.61
C ARG A 191 -19.44 -8.51 7.20
N PHE A 192 -18.54 -8.56 6.22
CA PHE A 192 -18.93 -8.52 4.83
C PHE A 192 -19.67 -9.80 4.43
N THR A 193 -20.58 -9.66 3.46
CA THR A 193 -21.43 -10.78 2.98
C THR A 193 -21.10 -11.20 1.56
N GLY A 194 -20.21 -10.47 0.87
CA GLY A 194 -19.80 -10.77 -0.50
C GLY A 194 -20.81 -10.34 -1.58
N GLN A 195 -21.95 -9.80 -1.16
CA GLN A 195 -22.98 -9.31 -2.08
C GLN A 195 -22.72 -7.85 -2.52
N ALA A 196 -23.74 -6.99 -2.48
CA ALA A 196 -23.65 -5.59 -2.92
C ALA A 196 -22.61 -4.75 -2.18
N GLU A 197 -22.23 -5.14 -0.98
CA GLU A 197 -21.19 -4.46 -0.17
C GLU A 197 -19.76 -4.96 -0.46
N GLY A 198 -19.62 -6.05 -1.22
CA GLY A 198 -18.33 -6.66 -1.57
C GLY A 198 -17.79 -7.63 -0.52
N ALA A 199 -16.59 -8.15 -0.79
CA ALA A 199 -15.84 -9.07 0.06
C ALA A 199 -14.36 -8.75 0.05
N PHE A 200 -13.62 -9.31 1.04
CA PHE A 200 -12.18 -9.15 1.16
C PHE A 200 -11.79 -7.67 1.31
N PRO A 201 -12.18 -7.04 2.44
CA PRO A 201 -11.83 -5.65 2.72
C PRO A 201 -10.32 -5.48 2.73
N GLN A 202 -9.88 -4.39 2.15
CA GLN A 202 -8.49 -4.04 1.93
C GLN A 202 -8.08 -2.87 2.83
N ASP A 203 -6.97 -2.19 2.53
CA ASP A 203 -6.44 -1.10 3.35
C ASP A 203 -7.47 0.00 3.65
N LEU A 204 -7.27 0.66 4.78
CA LEU A 204 -8.20 1.66 5.32
C LEU A 204 -7.55 3.05 5.36
N ILE A 205 -8.40 4.06 5.23
CA ILE A 205 -8.09 5.45 5.57
C ILE A 205 -9.18 6.01 6.49
N SER A 206 -8.88 7.09 7.20
CA SER A 206 -9.86 7.79 8.03
C SER A 206 -9.92 9.28 7.69
N ASP A 207 -11.07 9.91 7.96
CA ASP A 207 -11.18 11.36 7.92
C ASP A 207 -11.08 11.98 9.33
N GLN A 208 -11.07 13.31 9.40
CA GLN A 208 -10.98 14.05 10.65
C GLN A 208 -12.22 13.87 11.55
N ALA A 209 -13.35 13.49 10.99
CA ALA A 209 -14.57 13.19 11.73
C ALA A 209 -14.57 11.78 12.34
N GLY A 210 -13.55 10.94 12.03
CA GLY A 210 -13.43 9.57 12.51
C GLY A 210 -14.17 8.54 11.64
N ASN A 211 -14.69 8.91 10.47
CA ASN A 211 -15.20 7.93 9.53
C ASN A 211 -14.04 7.14 8.91
N ILE A 212 -14.28 5.86 8.68
CA ILE A 212 -13.35 4.93 8.03
C ILE A 212 -13.78 4.71 6.58
N TYR A 213 -12.84 4.69 5.67
CA TYR A 213 -13.06 4.39 4.25
C TYR A 213 -12.12 3.30 3.82
N GLY A 214 -12.56 2.46 2.90
CA GLY A 214 -11.76 1.40 2.34
C GLY A 214 -12.34 0.87 1.04
N ALA A 215 -11.67 -0.14 0.50
CA ALA A 215 -12.13 -0.88 -0.64
C ALA A 215 -12.34 -2.35 -0.27
N THR A 216 -13.15 -3.08 -1.07
CA THR A 216 -13.21 -4.54 -1.04
C THR A 216 -12.60 -5.07 -2.33
N GLY A 217 -11.80 -6.16 -2.24
CA GLY A 217 -11.13 -6.75 -3.40
C GLY A 217 -12.08 -7.41 -4.41
N GLY A 218 -13.33 -7.60 -4.02
CA GLY A 218 -14.34 -8.31 -4.81
C GLY A 218 -14.14 -9.83 -4.78
N SER A 219 -15.18 -10.55 -5.12
CA SER A 219 -15.13 -12.02 -5.27
C SER A 219 -15.35 -12.38 -6.73
N TYR A 220 -14.33 -12.97 -7.35
CA TYR A 220 -14.42 -13.45 -8.73
C TYR A 220 -15.51 -14.49 -8.91
N MET A 221 -15.67 -15.38 -7.91
CA MET A 221 -16.69 -16.44 -7.93
C MET A 221 -18.12 -15.90 -7.80
N GLN A 222 -18.30 -14.71 -7.26
CA GLN A 222 -19.60 -14.06 -7.07
C GLN A 222 -19.89 -12.96 -8.11
N GLY A 223 -18.98 -12.76 -9.08
CA GLY A 223 -19.13 -11.74 -10.12
C GLY A 223 -19.04 -10.30 -9.60
N ASN A 224 -18.43 -10.08 -8.43
CA ASN A 224 -18.25 -8.78 -7.82
C ASN A 224 -16.82 -8.28 -8.05
N ALA A 225 -16.67 -7.14 -8.70
CA ALA A 225 -15.36 -6.57 -9.03
C ALA A 225 -14.76 -5.71 -7.90
N GLY A 226 -15.44 -5.60 -6.78
CA GLY A 226 -15.04 -4.81 -5.63
C GLY A 226 -15.87 -3.55 -5.43
N THR A 227 -15.76 -2.93 -4.27
CA THR A 227 -16.47 -1.71 -3.89
C THR A 227 -15.58 -0.72 -3.19
N LEU A 228 -16.00 0.56 -3.16
CA LEU A 228 -15.54 1.53 -2.17
C LEU A 228 -16.62 1.67 -1.10
N PHE A 229 -16.23 1.71 0.16
CA PHE A 229 -17.17 1.83 1.28
C PHE A 229 -16.77 2.90 2.28
N LYS A 230 -17.75 3.33 3.07
CA LYS A 230 -17.60 4.15 4.26
C LYS A 230 -18.21 3.42 5.45
N LEU A 231 -17.49 3.33 6.56
CA LEU A 231 -18.02 3.01 7.88
C LEU A 231 -18.05 4.32 8.68
N ASP A 232 -19.23 4.78 9.04
CA ASP A 232 -19.37 6.01 9.84
C ASP A 232 -19.14 5.76 11.33
N THR A 233 -19.09 6.85 12.12
CA THR A 233 -18.86 6.78 13.57
C THR A 233 -20.00 6.12 14.36
N THR A 234 -21.15 5.89 13.72
CA THR A 234 -22.26 5.14 14.31
C THR A 234 -22.16 3.63 14.06
N GLY A 235 -21.19 3.21 13.22
CA GLY A 235 -21.00 1.82 12.80
C GLY A 235 -21.83 1.43 11.56
N LYS A 236 -22.45 2.40 10.88
CA LYS A 236 -23.18 2.13 9.64
C LYS A 236 -22.21 2.07 8.47
N LEU A 237 -22.19 0.93 7.75
CA LEU A 237 -21.48 0.77 6.49
C LEU A 237 -22.35 1.26 5.33
N THR A 238 -21.74 1.99 4.39
CA THR A 238 -22.38 2.50 3.17
C THR A 238 -21.44 2.22 2.00
N THR A 239 -21.92 1.54 0.96
CA THR A 239 -21.22 1.40 -0.32
C THR A 239 -21.28 2.72 -1.06
N LEU A 240 -20.13 3.27 -1.39
CA LEU A 240 -19.98 4.55 -2.12
C LEU A 240 -19.90 4.34 -3.62
N TYR A 241 -19.27 3.24 -4.05
CA TYR A 241 -19.13 2.89 -5.45
C TYR A 241 -18.96 1.37 -5.59
N THR A 242 -19.53 0.79 -6.64
CA THR A 242 -19.34 -0.61 -7.03
C THR A 242 -18.65 -0.66 -8.37
N PHE A 243 -17.49 -1.30 -8.42
CA PHE A 243 -16.76 -1.47 -9.67
C PHE A 243 -17.53 -2.41 -10.61
N PRO A 244 -17.80 -1.99 -11.86
CA PRO A 244 -18.47 -2.88 -12.82
C PRO A 244 -17.53 -3.92 -13.44
N GLY A 245 -16.22 -3.81 -13.19
CA GLY A 245 -15.21 -4.64 -13.84
C GLY A 245 -14.87 -4.19 -15.26
N GLY A 246 -14.23 -5.06 -16.04
CA GLY A 246 -13.85 -4.77 -17.42
C GLY A 246 -12.94 -3.55 -17.50
N ALA A 247 -13.28 -2.58 -18.35
CA ALA A 247 -12.49 -1.35 -18.57
C ALA A 247 -12.37 -0.45 -17.34
N HIS A 248 -13.26 -0.61 -16.36
CA HIS A 248 -13.31 0.19 -15.12
C HIS A 248 -12.44 -0.39 -14.00
N GLY A 249 -11.74 -1.49 -14.24
CA GLY A 249 -10.91 -2.14 -13.24
C GLY A 249 -11.64 -3.17 -12.41
N TYR A 250 -10.84 -4.01 -11.77
CA TYR A 250 -11.27 -5.11 -10.93
C TYR A 250 -10.29 -5.26 -9.74
N SER A 251 -10.79 -5.59 -8.57
CA SER A 251 -9.99 -5.74 -7.36
C SER A 251 -9.25 -4.45 -6.96
N PRO A 252 -9.94 -3.39 -6.53
CA PRO A 252 -9.30 -2.26 -5.87
C PRO A 252 -8.67 -2.77 -4.57
N ARG A 253 -7.37 -2.60 -4.42
CA ARG A 253 -6.63 -3.37 -3.41
C ARG A 253 -5.90 -2.51 -2.40
N TRP A 254 -5.29 -1.47 -2.82
CA TRP A 254 -4.34 -0.72 -2.01
C TRP A 254 -5.01 0.47 -1.32
N ARG A 255 -4.24 1.16 -0.49
CA ARG A 255 -4.71 2.33 0.23
C ARG A 255 -5.29 3.38 -0.71
N LEU A 256 -6.49 3.81 -0.40
CA LEU A 256 -7.13 4.92 -1.08
C LEU A 256 -6.47 6.25 -0.69
N LEU A 257 -6.45 7.18 -1.63
CA LEU A 257 -6.21 8.59 -1.37
C LEU A 257 -7.54 9.32 -1.41
N ARG A 258 -7.80 10.23 -0.47
CA ARG A 258 -9.00 11.05 -0.46
C ARG A 258 -8.63 12.52 -0.34
N ASN A 259 -9.03 13.35 -1.31
CA ASN A 259 -8.77 14.78 -1.26
C ASN A 259 -9.82 15.54 -0.42
N ALA A 260 -9.59 16.85 -0.22
CA ALA A 260 -10.48 17.72 0.56
C ALA A 260 -11.89 17.85 -0.04
N ASN A 261 -12.06 17.64 -1.34
CA ASN A 261 -13.37 17.67 -2.04
C ASN A 261 -14.10 16.33 -1.95
N GLY A 262 -13.55 15.33 -1.23
CA GLY A 262 -14.15 14.02 -1.07
C GLY A 262 -13.96 13.09 -2.27
N VAL A 263 -13.12 13.44 -3.23
CA VAL A 263 -12.76 12.56 -4.36
C VAL A 263 -11.79 11.51 -3.87
N PHE A 264 -12.08 10.25 -4.17
CA PHE A 264 -11.20 9.12 -3.93
C PHE A 264 -10.35 8.83 -5.17
N TYR A 265 -9.07 8.57 -4.95
CA TYR A 265 -8.14 8.07 -5.96
C TYR A 265 -7.57 6.75 -5.51
N GLY A 266 -7.33 5.86 -6.44
CA GLY A 266 -6.78 4.54 -6.14
C GLY A 266 -6.40 3.80 -7.40
N VAL A 267 -6.02 2.55 -7.20
CA VAL A 267 -5.68 1.64 -8.28
C VAL A 267 -6.45 0.34 -8.13
N THR A 268 -6.72 -0.31 -9.25
CA THR A 268 -7.21 -1.69 -9.28
C THR A 268 -6.10 -2.61 -9.72
N GLN A 269 -5.99 -3.79 -9.13
CA GLN A 269 -4.96 -4.76 -9.49
C GLN A 269 -5.17 -5.27 -10.93
N PHE A 270 -6.42 -5.50 -11.31
CA PHE A 270 -6.83 -6.08 -12.57
C PHE A 270 -7.84 -5.21 -13.31
N GLY A 271 -8.35 -5.69 -14.44
CA GLY A 271 -9.25 -4.95 -15.32
C GLY A 271 -8.50 -3.99 -16.24
N GLY A 272 -9.22 -3.07 -16.86
CA GLY A 272 -8.67 -2.20 -17.89
C GLY A 272 -8.45 -2.97 -19.19
N ASN A 273 -7.22 -3.01 -19.67
CA ASN A 273 -6.85 -3.72 -20.90
C ASN A 273 -6.59 -5.20 -20.61
N THR A 274 -7.38 -6.09 -21.18
CA THR A 274 -7.24 -7.55 -21.02
C THR A 274 -6.39 -8.22 -22.11
N SER A 275 -6.17 -7.52 -23.22
CA SER A 275 -5.55 -8.14 -24.41
C SER A 275 -4.02 -8.19 -24.35
N ASN A 276 -3.41 -7.41 -23.45
CA ASN A 276 -1.99 -7.13 -23.48
C ASN A 276 -1.32 -7.19 -22.10
N CYS A 277 -1.78 -8.06 -21.19
CA CYS A 277 -1.13 -8.27 -19.90
C CYS A 277 -0.27 -9.52 -19.93
N ALA A 278 0.91 -9.48 -19.31
CA ALA A 278 1.85 -10.59 -19.32
C ALA A 278 1.46 -11.70 -18.33
N VAL A 279 0.82 -11.32 -17.21
CA VAL A 279 0.54 -12.21 -16.09
C VAL A 279 -0.94 -12.50 -15.95
N ALA A 280 -1.81 -11.53 -16.16
CA ALA A 280 -3.23 -11.64 -15.81
C ALA A 280 -4.15 -11.61 -17.04
N SER A 281 -4.84 -12.70 -17.31
CA SER A 281 -5.96 -12.71 -18.25
C SER A 281 -7.12 -11.79 -17.82
N ALA A 282 -7.12 -11.37 -16.54
CA ALA A 282 -8.12 -10.47 -15.97
C ALA A 282 -7.82 -8.97 -16.20
N GLY A 283 -6.72 -8.62 -16.88
CA GLY A 283 -6.31 -7.24 -17.16
C GLY A 283 -5.15 -6.75 -16.30
N CYS A 284 -4.58 -5.62 -16.69
CA CYS A 284 -3.33 -5.09 -16.13
C CYS A 284 -3.54 -4.03 -15.02
N GLY A 285 -4.79 -3.71 -14.71
CA GLY A 285 -5.15 -2.69 -13.73
C GLY A 285 -5.38 -1.30 -14.30
N VAL A 286 -5.96 -0.43 -13.49
CA VAL A 286 -6.21 0.97 -13.81
C VAL A 286 -5.85 1.88 -12.64
N VAL A 287 -5.61 3.16 -12.93
CA VAL A 287 -5.69 4.26 -11.97
C VAL A 287 -7.05 4.92 -12.12
N PHE A 288 -7.79 5.07 -11.04
CA PHE A 288 -9.14 5.63 -11.03
C PHE A 288 -9.29 6.83 -10.10
N ALA A 289 -10.31 7.63 -10.37
CA ALA A 289 -10.88 8.60 -9.46
C ALA A 289 -12.37 8.32 -9.31
N VAL A 290 -12.92 8.44 -8.08
CA VAL A 290 -14.37 8.38 -7.80
C VAL A 290 -14.75 9.63 -7.05
N ASP A 291 -15.66 10.43 -7.60
CA ASP A 291 -16.12 11.67 -6.97
C ASP A 291 -17.10 11.41 -5.82
N ALA A 292 -17.46 12.46 -5.09
CA ALA A 292 -18.38 12.39 -3.97
C ALA A 292 -19.83 11.99 -4.36
N ALA A 293 -20.16 12.05 -5.66
CA ALA A 293 -21.44 11.58 -6.20
C ALA A 293 -21.39 10.11 -6.65
N GLY A 294 -20.24 9.44 -6.49
CA GLY A 294 -20.03 8.05 -6.92
C GLY A 294 -19.78 7.89 -8.41
N LYS A 295 -19.38 8.96 -9.12
CA LYS A 295 -19.03 8.88 -10.54
C LYS A 295 -17.54 8.56 -10.67
N GLU A 296 -17.22 7.47 -11.37
CA GLU A 296 -15.86 7.07 -11.68
C GLU A 296 -15.32 7.76 -12.93
N GLN A 297 -14.01 7.97 -12.91
CA GLN A 297 -13.18 8.31 -14.07
C GLN A 297 -11.93 7.43 -14.04
N VAL A 298 -11.66 6.69 -15.12
CA VAL A 298 -10.37 6.01 -15.32
C VAL A 298 -9.36 7.04 -15.78
N LEU A 299 -8.30 7.26 -14.98
CA LEU A 299 -7.23 8.21 -15.29
C LEU A 299 -6.15 7.56 -16.16
N HIS A 300 -5.85 6.28 -15.93
CA HIS A 300 -4.89 5.52 -16.72
C HIS A 300 -5.23 4.04 -16.75
N THR A 301 -5.00 3.40 -17.89
CA THR A 301 -5.14 1.96 -18.07
C THR A 301 -3.77 1.36 -18.35
N PHE A 302 -3.33 0.45 -17.50
CA PHE A 302 -2.06 -0.25 -17.67
C PHE A 302 -2.12 -1.29 -18.80
N GLY A 303 -0.97 -1.69 -19.34
CA GLY A 303 -0.85 -2.67 -20.41
C GLY A 303 0.57 -3.20 -20.59
N LYS A 304 0.71 -4.29 -21.34
CA LYS A 304 1.94 -5.09 -21.56
C LYS A 304 3.17 -4.31 -22.06
N THR A 305 3.07 -3.05 -22.27
CA THR A 305 4.18 -2.23 -22.72
C THR A 305 5.12 -1.94 -21.55
N ARG A 306 6.24 -1.28 -21.87
CA ARG A 306 7.21 -0.81 -20.87
C ARG A 306 6.62 0.11 -19.77
N GLY A 307 5.28 0.28 -19.74
CA GLY A 307 4.55 1.16 -18.86
C GLY A 307 4.12 0.55 -17.51
N GLY A 308 4.39 -0.72 -17.26
CA GLY A 308 3.99 -1.37 -16.00
C GLY A 308 2.67 -2.13 -16.08
N GLU A 309 2.51 -3.10 -15.19
CA GLU A 309 1.35 -3.96 -15.02
C GLU A 309 1.13 -4.26 -13.54
N GLU A 310 -0.12 -4.47 -13.13
CA GLU A 310 -0.51 -4.75 -11.75
C GLU A 310 0.03 -3.71 -10.77
N PRO A 311 -0.65 -2.56 -10.61
CA PRO A 311 -0.28 -1.55 -9.61
C PRO A 311 -0.12 -2.18 -8.22
N SER A 312 0.94 -1.82 -7.51
CA SER A 312 1.43 -2.51 -6.31
C SER A 312 1.50 -1.64 -5.06
N GLY A 313 0.63 -0.68 -4.94
CA GLY A 313 0.55 0.21 -3.78
C GLY A 313 -0.47 1.31 -3.97
N GLY A 314 -0.82 2.00 -2.89
CA GLY A 314 -1.64 3.20 -2.96
C GLY A 314 -0.90 4.35 -3.65
N LEU A 315 -1.66 5.35 -4.07
CA LEU A 315 -1.11 6.52 -4.71
C LEU A 315 -0.58 7.52 -3.67
N LEU A 316 0.50 8.22 -4.02
CA LEU A 316 0.97 9.41 -3.32
C LEU A 316 0.60 10.64 -4.15
N ASP A 317 -0.12 11.61 -3.56
CA ASP A 317 -0.42 12.89 -4.19
C ASP A 317 0.65 13.93 -3.83
N VAL A 318 1.27 14.49 -4.85
CA VAL A 318 2.12 15.67 -4.73
C VAL A 318 1.60 16.71 -5.74
N ALA A 319 0.96 17.75 -5.24
CA ALA A 319 0.43 18.86 -6.02
C ALA A 319 -0.49 18.43 -7.19
N GLY A 320 -1.34 17.43 -7.00
CA GLY A 320 -2.28 16.92 -8.01
C GLY A 320 -1.66 15.96 -9.03
N ASN A 321 -0.44 15.53 -8.79
CA ASN A 321 0.20 14.43 -9.51
C ASN A 321 0.22 13.19 -8.62
N PHE A 322 -0.19 12.06 -9.16
CA PHE A 322 -0.31 10.80 -8.46
C PHE A 322 0.86 9.89 -8.80
N TYR A 323 1.66 9.57 -7.81
CA TYR A 323 2.82 8.69 -7.95
C TYR A 323 2.47 7.30 -7.43
N GLY A 324 2.92 6.26 -8.13
CA GLY A 324 2.69 4.87 -7.75
C GLY A 324 3.73 3.95 -8.37
N ALA A 325 3.60 2.66 -8.05
CA ALA A 325 4.45 1.62 -8.58
C ALA A 325 3.62 0.46 -9.18
N THR A 326 4.26 -0.41 -9.96
CA THR A 326 3.63 -1.62 -10.49
C THR A 326 4.53 -2.82 -10.20
N PHE A 327 3.92 -3.97 -9.90
CA PHE A 327 4.65 -5.22 -9.67
C PHE A 327 5.43 -5.66 -10.90
N TYR A 328 4.79 -5.62 -12.07
CA TYR A 328 5.29 -6.17 -13.33
C TYR A 328 5.38 -5.11 -14.41
N GLY A 329 5.76 -5.54 -15.61
CA GLY A 329 6.02 -4.64 -16.73
C GLY A 329 7.39 -3.97 -16.64
N GLY A 330 7.61 -2.92 -17.43
CA GLY A 330 8.92 -2.24 -17.49
C GLY A 330 9.97 -3.07 -18.20
N THR A 331 11.08 -3.41 -17.54
CA THR A 331 12.19 -4.19 -18.09
C THR A 331 11.92 -5.68 -17.96
N VAL A 332 11.87 -6.39 -19.07
CA VAL A 332 11.78 -7.85 -19.15
C VAL A 332 13.16 -8.44 -19.42
N ASN A 333 13.62 -9.34 -18.56
CA ASN A 333 14.92 -10.01 -18.70
C ASN A 333 14.92 -11.37 -17.96
N SER A 334 16.11 -12.00 -17.83
CA SER A 334 16.24 -13.29 -17.13
C SER A 334 15.84 -13.25 -15.65
N ASN A 335 15.98 -12.10 -14.99
CA ASN A 335 15.61 -11.92 -13.58
C ASN A 335 14.10 -11.72 -13.40
N CYS A 336 13.44 -11.11 -14.40
CA CYS A 336 12.03 -10.73 -14.33
C CYS A 336 11.32 -11.10 -15.63
N LYS A 337 10.81 -12.31 -15.74
CA LYS A 337 10.13 -12.83 -16.95
C LYS A 337 8.88 -12.05 -17.35
N PHE A 338 8.21 -11.42 -16.39
CA PHE A 338 7.00 -10.61 -16.59
C PHE A 338 7.27 -9.10 -16.45
N GLY A 339 8.56 -8.73 -16.33
CA GLY A 339 9.02 -7.38 -16.05
C GLY A 339 9.30 -7.17 -14.56
N CYS A 340 10.24 -6.26 -14.28
CA CYS A 340 10.72 -5.99 -12.92
C CYS A 340 9.92 -4.90 -12.20
N GLY A 341 8.88 -4.36 -12.85
CA GLY A 341 8.08 -3.26 -12.32
C GLY A 341 8.61 -1.88 -12.66
N VAL A 342 7.78 -0.87 -12.41
CA VAL A 342 8.11 0.53 -12.63
C VAL A 342 7.63 1.42 -11.48
N VAL A 343 8.22 2.61 -11.36
CA VAL A 343 7.63 3.75 -10.67
C VAL A 343 7.08 4.70 -11.72
N TYR A 344 5.87 5.21 -11.52
CA TYR A 344 5.16 6.05 -12.47
C TYR A 344 4.54 7.29 -11.83
N ILE A 345 4.17 8.23 -12.69
CA ILE A 345 3.37 9.42 -12.36
C ILE A 345 2.17 9.49 -13.30
N VAL A 346 1.00 9.81 -12.74
CA VAL A 346 -0.24 10.14 -13.49
C VAL A 346 -0.76 11.47 -12.99
N SER A 347 -0.99 12.42 -13.90
CA SER A 347 -1.65 13.67 -13.53
C SER A 347 -3.17 13.48 -13.38
N ALA A 348 -3.85 14.43 -12.75
CA ALA A 348 -5.31 14.44 -12.68
C ALA A 348 -5.99 14.50 -14.06
N SER A 349 -5.29 14.94 -15.12
CA SER A 349 -5.74 14.90 -16.51
C SER A 349 -5.48 13.58 -17.23
N GLY A 350 -4.88 12.59 -16.56
CA GLY A 350 -4.55 11.28 -17.12
C GLY A 350 -3.22 11.21 -17.89
N LYS A 351 -2.39 12.28 -17.87
CA LYS A 351 -1.06 12.21 -18.48
C LYS A 351 -0.17 11.28 -17.66
N TYR A 352 0.30 10.20 -18.29
CA TYR A 352 1.13 9.15 -17.69
C TYR A 352 2.59 9.27 -18.12
N SER A 353 3.51 9.01 -17.19
CA SER A 353 4.94 8.86 -17.46
C SER A 353 5.58 7.85 -16.51
N VAL A 354 6.57 7.12 -17.00
CA VAL A 354 7.41 6.23 -16.18
C VAL A 354 8.60 7.02 -15.67
N LEU A 355 8.79 7.02 -14.36
CA LEU A 355 9.93 7.63 -13.69
C LEU A 355 11.13 6.67 -13.65
N HIS A 356 10.92 5.42 -13.23
CA HIS A 356 11.99 4.42 -13.15
C HIS A 356 11.49 3.05 -13.63
N ARG A 357 12.37 2.30 -14.29
CA ARG A 357 12.16 0.90 -14.68
C ARG A 357 13.20 0.04 -13.99
N PHE A 358 12.72 -0.78 -13.06
CA PHE A 358 13.62 -1.70 -12.35
C PHE A 358 14.22 -2.73 -13.32
N THR A 359 15.44 -3.18 -12.98
CA THR A 359 16.19 -4.14 -13.82
C THR A 359 16.26 -5.54 -13.19
N GLY A 360 15.84 -5.67 -11.92
CA GLY A 360 16.00 -6.93 -11.18
C GLY A 360 17.43 -7.20 -10.73
N GLY A 361 18.31 -6.22 -10.89
CA GLY A 361 19.69 -6.22 -10.43
C GLY A 361 19.81 -5.52 -9.06
N THR A 362 20.85 -4.71 -8.94
CA THR A 362 21.12 -3.96 -7.70
C THR A 362 20.07 -2.90 -7.38
N ASP A 363 19.32 -2.43 -8.38
CA ASP A 363 18.25 -1.43 -8.24
C ASP A 363 16.94 -1.99 -7.70
N GLY A 364 16.81 -3.31 -7.55
CA GLY A 364 15.59 -3.96 -7.05
C GLY A 364 14.68 -4.53 -8.14
N ALA A 365 13.61 -5.18 -7.72
CA ALA A 365 12.53 -5.71 -8.56
C ALA A 365 11.25 -5.86 -7.78
N LEU A 366 10.11 -5.85 -8.48
CA LEU A 366 8.79 -6.07 -7.91
C LEU A 366 8.50 -5.06 -6.80
N PRO A 367 8.42 -3.75 -7.11
CA PRO A 367 8.13 -2.74 -6.11
C PRO A 367 6.79 -3.01 -5.43
N SER A 368 6.74 -2.82 -4.12
CA SER A 368 5.59 -3.13 -3.28
C SER A 368 5.32 -2.03 -2.27
N GLY A 369 4.06 -1.80 -1.98
CA GLY A 369 3.61 -0.73 -1.09
C GLY A 369 3.51 0.63 -1.77
N SER A 370 2.93 1.58 -1.05
CA SER A 370 2.80 2.97 -1.50
C SER A 370 4.12 3.71 -1.36
N LEU A 371 4.31 4.71 -2.20
CA LEU A 371 5.43 5.61 -2.08
C LEU A 371 5.23 6.57 -0.88
N THR A 372 6.33 6.97 -0.28
CA THR A 372 6.39 8.01 0.76
C THR A 372 7.23 9.17 0.25
N GLY A 373 6.76 10.40 0.42
CA GLY A 373 7.46 11.62 0.02
C GLY A 373 8.16 12.33 1.17
N ASP A 374 9.13 13.18 0.84
CA ASP A 374 9.70 14.14 1.78
C ASP A 374 9.37 15.60 1.39
N ALA A 375 9.87 16.55 2.18
CA ALA A 375 9.62 17.99 1.95
C ALA A 375 10.37 18.55 0.71
N SER A 376 11.26 17.77 0.10
CA SER A 376 11.99 18.11 -1.12
C SER A 376 11.43 17.39 -2.34
N ASP A 377 10.23 16.80 -2.21
CA ASP A 377 9.53 15.99 -3.22
C ASP A 377 10.27 14.72 -3.63
N ASN A 378 11.29 14.27 -2.85
CA ASN A 378 11.88 12.96 -3.06
C ASN A 378 10.88 11.88 -2.71
N LEU A 379 10.89 10.81 -3.49
CA LEU A 379 10.00 9.66 -3.37
C LEU A 379 10.78 8.45 -2.86
N TYR A 380 10.24 7.78 -1.87
CA TYR A 380 10.83 6.57 -1.28
C TYR A 380 9.86 5.40 -1.43
N GLY A 381 10.38 4.23 -1.74
CA GLY A 381 9.60 3.00 -1.87
C GLY A 381 10.44 1.76 -1.60
N ALA A 382 9.78 0.61 -1.61
CA ALA A 382 10.40 -0.69 -1.39
C ALA A 382 10.27 -1.60 -2.62
N THR A 383 11.20 -2.53 -2.80
CA THR A 383 11.06 -3.67 -3.70
C THR A 383 11.20 -4.96 -2.91
N ILE A 384 10.40 -5.98 -3.23
CA ILE A 384 10.46 -7.26 -2.51
C ILE A 384 11.60 -8.16 -2.99
N ALA A 385 12.21 -7.86 -4.13
CA ALA A 385 13.29 -8.63 -4.73
C ALA A 385 14.37 -7.72 -5.33
N GLY A 386 15.46 -8.32 -5.82
CA GLY A 386 16.63 -7.59 -6.33
C GLY A 386 17.53 -7.10 -5.19
N GLY A 387 18.42 -6.15 -5.45
CA GLY A 387 19.50 -5.80 -4.54
C GLY A 387 20.43 -7.00 -4.32
N ASN A 388 20.59 -7.40 -3.06
CA ASN A 388 21.28 -8.64 -2.67
C ASN A 388 20.37 -9.89 -2.68
N GLY A 389 19.24 -9.82 -3.42
CA GLY A 389 18.23 -10.88 -3.47
C GLY A 389 17.12 -10.75 -2.43
N ASN A 390 17.19 -9.77 -1.53
CA ASN A 390 16.29 -9.61 -0.39
C ASN A 390 15.44 -8.33 -0.47
N GLY A 391 15.51 -7.61 -1.59
CA GLY A 391 14.83 -6.34 -1.80
C GLY A 391 15.62 -5.12 -1.37
N VAL A 392 15.14 -3.96 -1.76
CA VAL A 392 15.77 -2.67 -1.45
C VAL A 392 14.73 -1.64 -1.00
N ILE A 393 15.19 -0.63 -0.27
CA ILE A 393 14.53 0.66 -0.18
C ILE A 393 15.25 1.60 -1.16
N TYR A 394 14.48 2.31 -1.98
CA TYR A 394 15.00 3.23 -2.99
C TYR A 394 14.50 4.65 -2.78
N GLU A 395 15.25 5.59 -3.35
CA GLU A 395 14.93 7.01 -3.42
C GLU A 395 14.90 7.45 -4.90
N ILE A 396 13.89 8.21 -5.27
CA ILE A 396 13.79 8.89 -6.56
C ILE A 396 13.64 10.38 -6.31
N THR A 397 14.52 11.20 -6.89
CA THR A 397 14.33 12.64 -6.99
C THR A 397 13.73 12.93 -8.36
N PRO A 398 12.46 13.40 -8.43
CA PRO A 398 11.76 13.65 -9.69
C PRO A 398 12.35 14.75 -10.55
#